data_12f2e8029a7207db8429be8165867af6
#
_entry.id   12f2e8029a7207db8429be8165867af6
#
_cell.length_a   1.000
_cell.length_b   1.000
_cell.length_c   1.000
_cell.angle_alpha   90.00
_cell.angle_beta   90.00
_cell.angle_gamma   90.00
#
_symmetry.space_group_name_H-M   'P 1'
#
loop_
_entity.id
_entity.type
_entity.pdbx_description
1 polymer ?
#
loop_
_entity_poly.entity_id
_entity_poly.type
_entity_poly.pdbx_seq_one_letter_code
_entity_poly.pdbx_strand_id
1 'polypeptide(L)'
;MDNNLIFQDSNDLADLSGYLKRALRLDGAGAVRLRAFGSVLAVYVSPIYAGSLLGDGLTVIGLRTINLASENELDSLFLIEDLLAAAEKSIERDSLTVAPPKTASRVGWAGISPPRQGWVLSGEVEQEKISTWAKDGIAEVAEALPESIGSAIAARVRLQIWGKAVGIEYNFPAGSAFAMAGLGFIQKGVPVKVYRSHGWIRLSTDFGHVIAKESFRFS
;
A
#
# COMPACT_ATOMS: atom_id res chain seq x y z
N MET A 1 -26.88 -2.79 -10.15
CA MET A 1 -26.36 -1.41 -10.14
C MET A 1 -25.00 -1.48 -10.81
N ASP A 2 -24.75 -0.66 -11.80
CA ASP A 2 -23.44 -0.59 -12.46
C ASP A 2 -22.46 0.03 -11.45
N ASN A 3 -21.52 -0.79 -11.00
CA ASN A 3 -20.46 -0.36 -10.06
C ASN A 3 -19.34 0.46 -10.75
N ASN A 4 -19.69 1.21 -11.80
CA ASN A 4 -18.73 2.02 -12.53
C ASN A 4 -18.16 3.12 -11.64
N LEU A 5 -16.85 3.30 -11.71
CA LEU A 5 -16.15 4.39 -11.06
C LEU A 5 -16.04 5.54 -12.05
N ILE A 6 -16.61 6.69 -11.72
CA ILE A 6 -16.53 7.91 -12.55
C ILE A 6 -15.56 8.88 -11.88
N PHE A 7 -14.42 9.13 -12.51
CA PHE A 7 -13.37 10.01 -11.99
C PHE A 7 -13.70 11.47 -12.28
N GLN A 8 -13.21 12.37 -11.43
CA GLN A 8 -13.50 13.79 -11.53
C GLN A 8 -12.83 14.41 -12.76
N ASP A 9 -11.58 13.98 -13.02
CA ASP A 9 -10.82 14.41 -14.19
C ASP A 9 -9.82 13.33 -14.65
N SER A 10 -9.09 13.62 -15.73
CA SER A 10 -8.08 12.72 -16.27
C SER A 10 -6.86 12.54 -15.37
N ASN A 11 -6.55 13.49 -14.48
CA ASN A 11 -5.43 13.40 -13.56
C ASN A 11 -5.73 12.38 -12.45
N ASP A 12 -6.96 12.36 -11.93
CA ASP A 12 -7.41 11.39 -10.94
C ASP A 12 -7.34 9.95 -11.49
N LEU A 13 -7.76 9.75 -12.74
CA LEU A 13 -7.67 8.45 -13.41
C LEU A 13 -6.21 8.06 -13.71
N ALA A 14 -5.38 9.00 -14.15
CA ALA A 14 -3.95 8.79 -14.36
C ALA A 14 -3.22 8.48 -13.04
N ASP A 15 -3.63 9.10 -11.94
CA ASP A 15 -3.11 8.83 -10.60
C ASP A 15 -3.43 7.39 -10.16
N LEU A 16 -4.67 6.92 -10.38
CA LEU A 16 -5.01 5.51 -10.15
C LEU A 16 -4.10 4.57 -10.95
N SER A 17 -4.00 4.78 -12.27
CA SER A 17 -3.15 3.95 -13.13
C SER A 17 -1.70 3.97 -12.68
N GLY A 18 -1.15 5.14 -12.37
CA GLY A 18 0.21 5.30 -11.86
C GLY A 18 0.45 4.59 -10.54
N TYR A 19 -0.51 4.65 -9.62
CA TYR A 19 -0.44 3.95 -8.34
C TYR A 19 -0.49 2.42 -8.52
N LEU A 20 -1.41 1.91 -9.34
CA LEU A 20 -1.52 0.48 -9.64
C LEU A 20 -0.25 -0.08 -10.33
N LYS A 21 0.36 0.67 -11.27
CA LYS A 21 1.64 0.31 -11.88
C LYS A 21 2.76 0.16 -10.87
N ARG A 22 2.83 1.07 -9.90
CA ARG A 22 3.83 0.97 -8.82
C ARG A 22 3.55 -0.22 -7.91
N ALA A 23 2.30 -0.44 -7.55
CA ALA A 23 1.90 -1.58 -6.72
C ALA A 23 2.21 -2.92 -7.40
N LEU A 24 1.92 -3.07 -8.70
CA LEU A 24 2.20 -4.26 -9.50
C LEU A 24 3.71 -4.57 -9.57
N ARG A 25 4.57 -3.54 -9.60
CA ARG A 25 6.02 -3.74 -9.53
C ARG A 25 6.52 -4.26 -8.18
N LEU A 26 5.81 -3.96 -7.10
CA LEU A 26 6.15 -4.44 -5.76
C LEU A 26 5.62 -5.85 -5.50
N ASP A 27 4.47 -6.18 -6.06
CA ASP A 27 3.83 -7.49 -5.96
C ASP A 27 3.11 -7.80 -7.29
N GLY A 28 3.76 -8.57 -8.16
CA GLY A 28 3.29 -8.88 -9.52
C GLY A 28 2.01 -9.71 -9.58
N ALA A 29 1.63 -10.38 -8.49
CA ALA A 29 0.38 -11.14 -8.37
C ALA A 29 -0.56 -10.54 -7.32
N GLY A 30 -0.31 -9.29 -6.94
CA GLY A 30 -0.98 -8.61 -5.84
C GLY A 30 -2.46 -8.32 -6.11
N ALA A 31 -3.17 -8.13 -5.00
CA ALA A 31 -4.56 -7.69 -5.03
C ALA A 31 -4.70 -6.24 -4.56
N VAL A 32 -5.74 -5.57 -5.04
CA VAL A 32 -6.14 -4.23 -4.63
C VAL A 32 -7.56 -4.26 -4.08
N ARG A 33 -7.77 -3.67 -2.90
CA ARG A 33 -9.09 -3.45 -2.34
C ARG A 33 -9.52 -2.03 -2.62
N LEU A 34 -10.64 -1.87 -3.28
CA LEU A 34 -11.30 -0.60 -3.49
C LEU A 34 -12.41 -0.42 -2.46
N ARG A 35 -12.44 0.74 -1.81
CA ARG A 35 -13.57 1.17 -0.99
C ARG A 35 -13.98 2.56 -1.42
N ALA A 36 -15.18 2.67 -1.96
CA ALA A 36 -15.79 3.96 -2.22
C ALA A 36 -16.76 4.30 -1.08
N PHE A 37 -16.74 5.55 -0.67
CA PHE A 37 -17.67 6.12 0.29
C PHE A 37 -17.97 7.56 -0.11
N GLY A 38 -19.20 7.82 -0.54
CA GLY A 38 -19.54 9.09 -1.18
C GLY A 38 -18.67 9.31 -2.43
N SER A 39 -18.06 10.46 -2.58
CA SER A 39 -17.19 10.83 -3.71
C SER A 39 -15.71 10.52 -3.48
N VAL A 40 -15.36 9.69 -2.51
CA VAL A 40 -13.95 9.32 -2.23
C VAL A 40 -13.74 7.83 -2.47
N LEU A 41 -12.76 7.52 -3.33
CA LEU A 41 -12.26 6.17 -3.56
C LEU A 41 -10.97 5.96 -2.76
N ALA A 42 -11.00 5.02 -1.82
CA ALA A 42 -9.83 4.55 -1.10
C ALA A 42 -9.29 3.28 -1.77
N VAL A 43 -8.04 3.32 -2.21
CA VAL A 43 -7.34 2.27 -2.95
C VAL A 43 -6.27 1.66 -2.04
N TYR A 44 -6.48 0.42 -1.59
CA TYR A 44 -5.58 -0.29 -0.68
C TYR A 44 -4.81 -1.37 -1.43
N VAL A 45 -3.51 -1.44 -1.19
CA VAL A 45 -2.65 -2.55 -1.63
C VAL A 45 -1.78 -3.01 -0.45
N SER A 46 -1.27 -4.24 -0.47
CA SER A 46 -0.35 -4.70 0.57
C SER A 46 0.89 -5.34 -0.05
N PRO A 47 1.96 -4.54 -0.29
CA PRO A 47 3.18 -5.04 -0.89
C PRO A 47 3.96 -6.01 0.01
N ILE A 48 3.67 -6.01 1.31
CA ILE A 48 4.27 -6.92 2.28
C ILE A 48 3.17 -7.44 3.21
N TYR A 49 2.98 -8.75 3.20
CA TYR A 49 2.10 -9.36 4.17
C TYR A 49 2.51 -10.81 4.47
N ALA A 50 2.39 -11.21 5.73
CA ALA A 50 2.92 -12.49 6.22
C ALA A 50 2.11 -13.72 5.80
N GLY A 51 0.95 -13.55 5.16
CA GLY A 51 0.11 -14.69 4.73
C GLY A 51 -0.54 -15.48 5.88
N SER A 52 -0.33 -15.07 7.13
CA SER A 52 -0.90 -15.74 8.28
C SER A 52 -2.39 -15.43 8.43
N LEU A 53 -3.21 -16.47 8.54
CA LEU A 53 -4.64 -16.35 8.83
C LEU A 53 -4.92 -15.85 10.27
N LEU A 54 -3.92 -15.93 11.14
CA LEU A 54 -4.03 -15.51 12.55
C LEU A 54 -3.72 -14.02 12.75
N GLY A 55 -3.28 -13.32 11.71
CA GLY A 55 -3.07 -11.86 11.73
C GLY A 55 -1.90 -11.36 12.59
N ASP A 56 -1.02 -12.26 13.02
CA ASP A 56 0.13 -11.99 13.91
C ASP A 56 1.45 -11.72 13.18
N GLY A 57 1.40 -11.68 11.85
CA GLY A 57 2.57 -11.35 11.01
C GLY A 57 2.61 -9.91 10.52
N LEU A 58 3.77 -9.53 9.99
CA LEU A 58 3.97 -8.23 9.37
C LEU A 58 2.96 -8.00 8.25
N THR A 59 2.24 -6.90 8.32
CA THR A 59 1.37 -6.42 7.25
C THR A 59 1.62 -4.94 7.05
N VAL A 60 1.95 -4.57 5.82
CA VAL A 60 2.20 -3.18 5.41
C VAL A 60 1.22 -2.85 4.28
N ILE A 61 0.35 -1.90 4.52
CA ILE A 61 -0.73 -1.49 3.63
C ILE A 61 -0.41 -0.12 3.06
N GLY A 62 -0.37 0.01 1.73
CA GLY A 62 -0.41 1.29 1.03
C GLY A 62 -1.86 1.73 0.83
N LEU A 63 -2.12 3.01 1.04
CA LEU A 63 -3.43 3.64 0.83
C LEU A 63 -3.28 4.92 0.02
N ARG A 64 -4.00 4.98 -1.10
CA ARG A 64 -4.21 6.19 -1.90
C ARG A 64 -5.69 6.54 -1.89
N THR A 65 -6.02 7.82 -1.73
CA THR A 65 -7.39 8.33 -1.90
C THR A 65 -7.49 9.14 -3.18
N ILE A 66 -8.57 8.95 -3.92
CA ILE A 66 -8.80 9.59 -5.22
C ILE A 66 -10.25 10.09 -5.23
N ASN A 67 -10.49 11.22 -5.88
CA ASN A 67 -11.83 11.78 -5.97
C ASN A 67 -12.63 11.13 -7.10
N LEU A 68 -13.92 10.93 -6.83
CA LEU A 68 -14.90 10.51 -7.84
C LEU A 68 -15.82 11.68 -8.17
N ALA A 69 -16.28 11.74 -9.41
CA ALA A 69 -17.25 12.75 -9.87
C ALA A 69 -18.67 12.51 -9.33
N SER A 70 -18.95 11.28 -8.91
CA SER A 70 -20.26 10.90 -8.36
C SER A 70 -20.10 10.06 -7.11
N GLU A 71 -21.12 10.05 -6.27
CA GLU A 71 -21.18 9.15 -5.12
C GLU A 71 -21.16 7.69 -5.57
N ASN A 72 -20.43 6.88 -4.84
CA ASN A 72 -20.33 5.45 -5.07
C ASN A 72 -20.24 4.72 -3.73
N GLU A 73 -20.73 3.49 -3.69
CA GLU A 73 -20.61 2.61 -2.55
C GLU A 73 -20.05 1.27 -3.02
N LEU A 74 -18.78 1.07 -2.82
CA LEU A 74 -18.03 -0.12 -3.23
C LEU A 74 -17.14 -0.60 -2.09
N ASP A 75 -17.09 -1.89 -1.84
CA ASP A 75 -16.06 -2.54 -1.01
C ASP A 75 -15.75 -3.91 -1.65
N SER A 76 -14.78 -3.91 -2.55
CA SER A 76 -14.46 -5.08 -3.35
C SER A 76 -12.96 -5.24 -3.58
N LEU A 77 -12.57 -6.49 -3.82
CA LEU A 77 -11.20 -6.91 -4.07
C LEU A 77 -11.02 -7.27 -5.53
N PHE A 78 -9.93 -6.83 -6.14
CA PHE A 78 -9.57 -7.08 -7.54
C PHE A 78 -8.10 -7.52 -7.63
N LEU A 79 -7.72 -8.18 -8.72
CA LEU A 79 -6.30 -8.28 -9.07
C LEU A 79 -5.82 -6.92 -9.55
N ILE A 80 -4.60 -6.54 -9.15
CA ILE A 80 -4.01 -5.24 -9.54
C ILE A 80 -3.90 -5.16 -11.07
N GLU A 81 -3.48 -6.25 -11.72
CA GLU A 81 -3.33 -6.32 -13.17
C GLU A 81 -4.66 -6.08 -13.90
N ASP A 82 -5.73 -6.72 -13.45
CA ASP A 82 -7.06 -6.60 -14.10
C ASP A 82 -7.63 -5.18 -13.97
N LEU A 83 -7.49 -4.58 -12.77
CA LEU A 83 -7.95 -3.21 -12.54
C LEU A 83 -7.10 -2.20 -13.31
N LEU A 84 -5.80 -2.42 -13.39
CA LEU A 84 -4.90 -1.58 -14.19
C LEU A 84 -5.29 -1.62 -15.66
N ALA A 85 -5.52 -2.81 -16.23
CA ALA A 85 -5.95 -2.96 -17.62
C ALA A 85 -7.29 -2.25 -17.88
N ALA A 86 -8.25 -2.32 -16.93
CA ALA A 86 -9.51 -1.59 -17.04
C ALA A 86 -9.30 -0.06 -17.02
N ALA A 87 -8.43 0.45 -16.16
CA ALA A 87 -8.10 1.88 -16.09
C ALA A 87 -7.39 2.37 -17.36
N GLU A 88 -6.41 1.63 -17.87
CA GLU A 88 -5.68 1.96 -19.10
C GLU A 88 -6.61 1.97 -20.32
N LYS A 89 -7.49 1.00 -20.43
CA LYS A 89 -8.52 0.97 -21.49
C LYS A 89 -9.44 2.19 -21.46
N SER A 90 -9.75 2.71 -20.28
CA SER A 90 -10.54 3.93 -20.14
C SER A 90 -9.74 5.16 -20.56
N ILE A 91 -8.47 5.25 -20.19
CA ILE A 91 -7.55 6.31 -20.62
C ILE A 91 -7.41 6.34 -22.17
N GLU A 92 -7.19 5.18 -22.80
CA GLU A 92 -7.08 5.06 -24.26
C GLU A 92 -8.34 5.50 -25.02
N ARG A 93 -9.50 5.45 -24.35
CA ARG A 93 -10.80 5.85 -24.92
C ARG A 93 -11.19 7.29 -24.56
N ASP A 94 -10.30 8.02 -23.91
CA ASP A 94 -10.60 9.36 -23.34
C ASP A 94 -11.87 9.35 -22.47
N SER A 95 -12.06 8.27 -21.70
CA SER A 95 -13.21 8.06 -20.83
C SER A 95 -12.79 8.20 -19.36
N LEU A 96 -13.54 8.98 -18.60
CA LEU A 96 -13.38 9.10 -17.15
C LEU A 96 -14.08 7.99 -16.35
N THR A 97 -14.68 7.01 -17.05
CA THR A 97 -15.43 5.92 -16.44
C THR A 97 -14.66 4.62 -16.51
N VAL A 98 -14.39 4.01 -15.37
CA VAL A 98 -13.78 2.68 -15.25
C VAL A 98 -14.84 1.69 -14.79
N ALA A 99 -15.09 0.66 -15.60
CA ALA A 99 -15.88 -0.51 -15.21
C ALA A 99 -14.96 -1.47 -14.44
N PRO A 100 -15.19 -1.72 -13.14
CA PRO A 100 -14.36 -2.64 -12.39
C PRO A 100 -14.39 -4.05 -12.99
N PRO A 101 -13.26 -4.77 -12.97
CA PRO A 101 -13.20 -6.16 -13.45
C PRO A 101 -13.97 -7.11 -12.52
N LYS A 102 -13.91 -8.41 -12.79
CA LYS A 102 -14.42 -9.42 -11.84
C LYS A 102 -13.66 -9.33 -10.52
N THR A 103 -14.39 -9.49 -9.42
CA THR A 103 -13.80 -9.52 -8.09
C THR A 103 -12.81 -10.68 -7.96
N ALA A 104 -11.67 -10.41 -7.30
CA ALA A 104 -10.66 -11.41 -7.00
C ALA A 104 -11.09 -12.35 -5.86
N SER A 105 -10.41 -13.47 -5.74
CA SER A 105 -10.50 -14.33 -4.57
C SER A 105 -10.02 -13.60 -3.32
N ARG A 106 -10.49 -14.03 -2.15
CA ARG A 106 -10.11 -13.43 -0.87
C ARG A 106 -8.61 -13.58 -0.63
N VAL A 107 -7.96 -12.48 -0.25
CA VAL A 107 -6.58 -12.47 0.27
C VAL A 107 -6.59 -12.10 1.75
N GLY A 108 -5.69 -12.70 2.54
CA GLY A 108 -5.71 -12.60 4.00
C GLY A 108 -5.62 -11.17 4.52
N TRP A 109 -4.78 -10.32 3.92
CA TRP A 109 -4.63 -8.93 4.35
C TRP A 109 -5.87 -8.07 4.13
N ALA A 110 -6.72 -8.39 3.17
CA ALA A 110 -7.93 -7.62 2.88
C ALA A 110 -8.98 -7.68 4.00
N GLY A 111 -8.88 -8.66 4.89
CA GLY A 111 -9.66 -8.73 6.12
C GLY A 111 -9.17 -7.80 7.23
N ILE A 112 -7.95 -7.26 7.09
CA ILE A 112 -7.36 -6.36 8.07
C ILE A 112 -7.91 -4.94 7.84
N SER A 113 -8.52 -4.37 8.88
CA SER A 113 -9.07 -3.02 8.84
C SER A 113 -8.30 -2.11 9.79
N PRO A 114 -7.40 -1.24 9.28
CA PRO A 114 -6.77 -0.23 10.10
C PRO A 114 -7.79 0.73 10.72
N PRO A 115 -7.46 1.37 11.85
CA PRO A 115 -8.33 2.39 12.44
C PRO A 115 -8.63 3.51 11.43
N ARG A 116 -9.89 3.94 11.36
CA ARG A 116 -10.31 5.07 10.51
C ARG A 116 -10.07 6.43 11.17
N GLN A 117 -10.00 6.47 12.49
CA GLN A 117 -9.86 7.68 13.30
C GLN A 117 -8.98 7.41 14.52
N GLY A 118 -8.76 8.41 15.34
CA GLY A 118 -7.94 8.29 16.55
C GLY A 118 -6.43 8.29 16.25
N TRP A 119 -6.04 8.81 15.10
CA TRP A 119 -4.62 8.96 14.74
C TRP A 119 -4.02 10.18 15.41
N VAL A 120 -2.98 9.97 16.20
CA VAL A 120 -2.22 11.01 16.89
C VAL A 120 -0.88 11.20 16.20
N LEU A 121 -0.53 12.46 15.87
CA LEU A 121 0.78 12.79 15.31
C LEU A 121 1.87 12.48 16.35
N SER A 122 2.81 11.66 15.97
CA SER A 122 3.95 11.22 16.80
C SER A 122 5.26 11.90 16.42
N GLY A 123 5.35 12.45 15.21
CA GLY A 123 6.51 13.19 14.72
C GLY A 123 6.60 13.23 13.21
N GLU A 124 7.73 13.68 12.71
CA GLU A 124 8.03 13.78 11.28
C GLU A 124 9.41 13.17 10.99
N VAL A 125 9.56 12.54 9.84
CA VAL A 125 10.80 11.94 9.35
C VAL A 125 11.17 12.57 8.02
N GLU A 126 12.42 12.95 7.87
CA GLU A 126 12.95 13.44 6.58
C GLU A 126 12.81 12.36 5.52
N GLN A 127 12.37 12.75 4.32
CA GLN A 127 12.17 11.80 3.23
C GLN A 127 13.47 11.07 2.81
N GLU A 128 14.62 11.72 2.99
CA GLU A 128 15.94 11.13 2.74
C GLU A 128 16.20 9.90 3.62
N LYS A 129 15.80 9.96 4.90
CA LYS A 129 15.91 8.81 5.83
C LYS A 129 15.01 7.66 5.38
N ILE A 130 13.75 7.96 4.98
CA ILE A 130 12.84 6.95 4.42
C ILE A 130 13.45 6.31 3.18
N SER A 131 14.02 7.11 2.28
CA SER A 131 14.67 6.62 1.06
C SER A 131 15.88 5.74 1.37
N THR A 132 16.68 6.11 2.37
CA THR A 132 17.86 5.35 2.82
C THR A 132 17.43 4.00 3.39
N TRP A 133 16.50 3.97 4.35
CA TRP A 133 16.00 2.72 4.94
C TRP A 133 15.37 1.79 3.91
N ALA A 134 14.66 2.33 2.91
CA ALA A 134 14.13 1.52 1.81
C ALA A 134 15.24 0.88 0.98
N LYS A 135 16.29 1.64 0.63
CA LYS A 135 17.46 1.14 -0.13
C LYS A 135 18.25 0.10 0.65
N ASP A 136 18.52 0.36 1.93
CA ASP A 136 19.26 -0.55 2.81
C ASP A 136 18.52 -1.88 2.94
N GLY A 137 17.21 -1.86 3.13
CA GLY A 137 16.40 -3.07 3.19
C GLY A 137 16.37 -3.84 1.86
N ILE A 138 16.35 -3.15 0.71
CA ILE A 138 16.45 -3.79 -0.62
C ILE A 138 17.81 -4.46 -0.77
N ALA A 139 18.91 -3.78 -0.41
CA ALA A 139 20.26 -4.34 -0.47
C ALA A 139 20.40 -5.57 0.44
N GLU A 140 19.87 -5.49 1.66
CA GLU A 140 19.89 -6.61 2.61
C GLU A 140 19.09 -7.82 2.09
N VAL A 141 17.93 -7.60 1.46
CA VAL A 141 17.15 -8.67 0.83
C VAL A 141 17.94 -9.30 -0.33
N ALA A 142 18.58 -8.49 -1.17
CA ALA A 142 19.37 -8.98 -2.30
C ALA A 142 20.57 -9.81 -1.83
N GLU A 143 21.26 -9.40 -0.77
CA GLU A 143 22.38 -10.13 -0.18
C GLU A 143 21.96 -11.45 0.48
N ALA A 144 20.81 -11.43 1.17
CA ALA A 144 20.33 -12.59 1.92
C ALA A 144 19.65 -13.67 1.06
N LEU A 145 19.33 -13.39 -0.21
CA LEU A 145 18.59 -14.29 -1.10
C LEU A 145 19.42 -14.72 -2.32
N PRO A 146 20.21 -15.83 -2.23
CA PRO A 146 20.82 -16.44 -3.40
C PRO A 146 19.77 -16.92 -4.42
N GLU A 147 20.13 -16.95 -5.70
CA GLU A 147 19.24 -17.31 -6.82
C GLU A 147 18.53 -18.68 -6.67
N SER A 148 19.09 -19.60 -5.89
CA SER A 148 18.61 -20.99 -5.74
C SER A 148 17.73 -21.25 -4.53
N ILE A 149 17.31 -20.22 -3.77
CA ILE A 149 16.48 -20.39 -2.57
C ILE A 149 15.01 -20.68 -2.94
N GLY A 150 14.42 -21.69 -2.29
CA GLY A 150 12.98 -21.98 -2.43
C GLY A 150 12.08 -20.81 -1.99
N SER A 151 10.95 -20.65 -2.67
CA SER A 151 10.04 -19.50 -2.49
C SER A 151 9.57 -19.28 -1.04
N ALA A 152 9.33 -20.35 -0.27
CA ALA A 152 8.88 -20.25 1.13
C ALA A 152 9.99 -19.68 2.04
N ILE A 153 11.25 -20.06 1.81
CA ILE A 153 12.39 -19.57 2.60
C ILE A 153 12.63 -18.10 2.21
N ALA A 154 12.59 -17.78 0.91
CA ALA A 154 12.73 -16.41 0.43
C ALA A 154 11.65 -15.47 1.02
N ALA A 155 10.40 -15.92 1.07
CA ALA A 155 9.31 -15.16 1.70
C ALA A 155 9.58 -14.90 3.19
N ARG A 156 10.05 -15.92 3.92
CA ARG A 156 10.38 -15.78 5.35
C ARG A 156 11.52 -14.80 5.59
N VAL A 157 12.60 -14.88 4.79
CA VAL A 157 13.74 -13.96 4.89
C VAL A 157 13.31 -12.53 4.61
N ARG A 158 12.51 -12.31 3.55
CA ARG A 158 11.93 -10.98 3.26
C ARG A 158 11.12 -10.44 4.43
N LEU A 159 10.26 -11.24 5.02
CA LEU A 159 9.45 -10.81 6.17
C LEU A 159 10.31 -10.47 7.40
N GLN A 160 11.39 -11.18 7.63
CA GLN A 160 12.33 -10.89 8.73
C GLN A 160 13.04 -9.55 8.50
N ILE A 161 13.52 -9.29 7.29
CA ILE A 161 14.21 -8.04 6.95
C ILE A 161 13.24 -6.86 7.00
N TRP A 162 12.09 -6.97 6.33
CA TRP A 162 11.09 -5.90 6.31
C TRP A 162 10.40 -5.68 7.66
N GLY A 163 10.44 -6.65 8.57
CA GLY A 163 9.95 -6.53 9.93
C GLY A 163 10.91 -5.85 10.92
N LYS A 164 12.17 -5.61 10.53
CA LYS A 164 13.12 -4.89 11.37
C LYS A 164 12.64 -3.49 11.65
N ALA A 165 12.77 -3.05 12.89
CA ALA A 165 12.44 -1.68 13.26
C ALA A 165 13.49 -0.72 12.73
N VAL A 166 13.05 0.38 12.13
CA VAL A 166 13.88 1.50 11.70
C VAL A 166 13.43 2.79 12.36
N GLY A 167 14.36 3.74 12.49
CA GLY A 167 14.08 4.99 13.16
C GLY A 167 13.91 4.79 14.68
N ILE A 168 14.99 4.89 15.45
CA ILE A 168 15.00 4.62 16.90
C ILE A 168 13.87 5.35 17.63
N GLU A 169 13.56 6.58 17.22
CA GLU A 169 12.50 7.39 17.82
C GLU A 169 11.08 6.94 17.42
N TYR A 170 10.94 6.40 16.20
CA TYR A 170 9.63 6.11 15.61
C TYR A 170 9.30 4.62 15.60
N ASN A 171 10.29 3.75 15.62
CA ASN A 171 10.17 2.30 15.77
C ASN A 171 9.09 1.69 14.86
N PHE A 172 9.17 1.95 13.55
CA PHE A 172 8.27 1.33 12.58
C PHE A 172 8.99 0.27 11.71
N PRO A 173 8.26 -0.69 11.11
CA PRO A 173 8.88 -1.72 10.28
C PRO A 173 9.57 -1.12 9.04
N ALA A 174 10.77 -1.61 8.69
CA ALA A 174 11.51 -1.21 7.48
C ALA A 174 10.67 -1.34 6.19
N GLY A 175 9.78 -2.33 6.15
CA GLY A 175 8.80 -2.49 5.07
C GLY A 175 7.89 -1.29 4.87
N SER A 176 7.66 -0.46 5.89
CA SER A 176 6.90 0.79 5.74
C SER A 176 7.69 1.81 4.92
N ALA A 177 9.01 1.92 5.10
CA ALA A 177 9.86 2.79 4.29
C ALA A 177 9.94 2.27 2.83
N PHE A 178 10.08 0.96 2.65
CA PHE A 178 10.03 0.32 1.34
C PHE A 178 8.71 0.62 0.60
N ALA A 179 7.57 0.49 1.26
CA ALA A 179 6.26 0.76 0.68
C ALA A 179 6.08 2.26 0.36
N MET A 180 6.51 3.19 1.24
CA MET A 180 6.49 4.63 0.98
C MET A 180 7.26 5.01 -0.29
N ALA A 181 8.48 4.47 -0.44
CA ALA A 181 9.32 4.72 -1.61
C ALA A 181 8.75 4.04 -2.87
N GLY A 182 8.42 2.76 -2.78
CA GLY A 182 7.99 1.94 -3.92
C GLY A 182 6.64 2.37 -4.50
N LEU A 183 5.71 2.83 -3.66
CA LEU A 183 4.40 3.33 -4.08
C LEU A 183 4.44 4.80 -4.54
N GLY A 184 5.61 5.48 -4.40
CA GLY A 184 5.78 6.85 -4.86
C GLY A 184 5.14 7.89 -3.94
N PHE A 185 5.09 7.61 -2.64
CA PHE A 185 4.50 8.52 -1.65
C PHE A 185 5.49 9.51 -1.04
N ILE A 186 6.78 9.41 -1.39
CA ILE A 186 7.80 10.35 -0.94
C ILE A 186 8.10 11.40 -2.01
N GLN A 187 8.30 12.63 -1.58
CA GLN A 187 8.68 13.76 -2.42
C GLN A 187 9.87 14.48 -1.80
N LYS A 188 10.83 14.90 -2.64
CA LYS A 188 12.03 15.59 -2.21
C LYS A 188 11.69 16.87 -1.41
N GLY A 189 12.28 16.99 -0.22
CA GLY A 189 12.10 18.15 0.65
C GLY A 189 10.78 18.18 1.43
N VAL A 190 9.93 17.14 1.30
CA VAL A 190 8.67 17.04 2.06
C VAL A 190 8.82 15.99 3.16
N PRO A 191 8.69 16.37 4.44
CA PRO A 191 8.79 15.41 5.54
C PRO A 191 7.59 14.44 5.52
N VAL A 192 7.86 13.21 5.99
CA VAL A 192 6.85 12.18 6.18
C VAL A 192 6.31 12.26 7.61
N LYS A 193 5.03 12.52 7.75
CA LYS A 193 4.35 12.57 9.06
C LYS A 193 4.10 11.16 9.58
N VAL A 194 4.40 10.95 10.86
CA VAL A 194 4.23 9.67 11.55
C VAL A 194 3.07 9.79 12.53
N TYR A 195 2.07 8.94 12.40
CA TYR A 195 0.92 8.87 13.29
C TYR A 195 0.83 7.51 13.95
N ARG A 196 0.21 7.46 15.13
CA ARG A 196 -0.09 6.22 15.87
C ARG A 196 -1.55 6.14 16.25
N SER A 197 -2.09 4.92 16.27
CA SER A 197 -3.43 4.62 16.76
C SER A 197 -3.55 3.14 17.11
N HIS A 198 -3.82 2.82 18.38
CA HIS A 198 -4.19 1.46 18.85
C HIS A 198 -3.31 0.32 18.29
N GLY A 199 -1.98 0.43 18.42
CA GLY A 199 -1.03 -0.58 17.92
C GLY A 199 -0.81 -0.53 16.40
N TRP A 200 -1.19 0.57 15.76
CA TRP A 200 -0.92 0.85 14.36
C TRP A 200 -0.05 2.08 14.21
N ILE A 201 0.80 2.08 13.21
CA ILE A 201 1.58 3.22 12.77
C ILE A 201 1.20 3.58 11.34
N ARG A 202 1.14 4.88 11.04
CA ARG A 202 0.86 5.40 9.71
C ARG A 202 1.89 6.45 9.33
N LEU A 203 2.56 6.23 8.22
CA LEU A 203 3.40 7.20 7.52
C LEU A 203 2.55 7.92 6.48
N SER A 204 2.60 9.24 6.42
CA SER A 204 1.70 10.03 5.60
C SER A 204 2.40 11.18 4.90
N THR A 205 2.06 11.37 3.64
CA THR A 205 2.30 12.57 2.84
C THR A 205 1.02 12.95 2.10
N ASP A 206 1.04 14.02 1.33
CA ASP A 206 -0.07 14.41 0.47
C ASP A 206 -0.30 13.43 -0.70
N PHE A 207 0.68 12.54 -0.96
CA PHE A 207 0.61 11.54 -2.04
C PHE A 207 0.05 10.20 -1.60
N GLY A 208 -0.11 9.97 -0.30
CA GLY A 208 -0.67 8.73 0.22
C GLY A 208 -0.15 8.36 1.60
N HIS A 209 -0.59 7.20 2.03
CA HIS A 209 -0.31 6.69 3.36
C HIS A 209 0.21 5.26 3.30
N VAL A 210 1.15 4.94 4.19
CA VAL A 210 1.53 3.56 4.50
C VAL A 210 1.14 3.26 5.92
N ILE A 211 0.41 2.19 6.12
CA ILE A 211 -0.13 1.79 7.42
C ILE A 211 0.43 0.41 7.75
N ALA A 212 1.05 0.27 8.91
CA ALA A 212 1.56 -1.00 9.40
C ALA A 212 1.05 -1.28 10.81
N LYS A 213 0.82 -2.55 11.11
CA LYS A 213 0.55 -2.97 12.48
C LYS A 213 1.88 -3.00 13.23
N GLU A 214 1.90 -2.44 14.43
CA GLU A 214 3.09 -2.52 15.29
C GLU A 214 3.38 -3.99 15.58
N SER A 215 4.62 -4.41 15.35
CA SER A 215 5.08 -5.73 15.78
C SER A 215 5.29 -5.67 17.29
N PHE A 216 4.42 -6.29 18.07
CA PHE A 216 4.71 -6.54 19.47
C PHE A 216 5.87 -7.53 19.54
N ARG A 217 7.08 -7.08 19.83
CA ARG A 217 8.13 -7.95 20.30
C ARG A 217 7.82 -8.23 21.76
N PHE A 218 7.41 -9.44 22.07
CA PHE A 218 7.54 -9.92 23.43
C PHE A 218 9.04 -10.01 23.71
N SER A 219 9.54 -9.14 24.57
CA SER A 219 10.89 -9.20 25.14
C SER A 219 10.96 -10.32 26.16
#